data_df3ef4386bd868838a9fda34cb0d264d
#
_entry.id   df3ef4386bd868838a9fda34cb0d264d
#
_cell.length_a   1.000
_cell.length_b   1.000
_cell.length_c   1.000
_cell.angle_alpha   90.00
_cell.angle_beta   90.00
_cell.angle_gamma   90.00
#
_symmetry.space_group_name_H-M   'P 1'
#
loop_
_entity.id
_entity.type
_entity.pdbx_description
1 polymer ?
#
loop_
_entity_poly.entity_id
_entity_poly.type
_entity_poly.pdbx_seq_one_letter_code
_entity_poly.pdbx_strand_id
1 'polypeptide(L)'
;MLIYALVVLVLLLLILLFRYLPHRIFIVFVALAAVLCAIVVHMQLPERAPAPLTQEQRAAIARDQDYFMPWWAAYQKQIAELDRNWTRYHQILTDAKEGNTRLSVTYERLVALEKSMQDLRSRIEKNVPPIELSDAVYDHLAAILSATDDYAAAQQKAITLTRAAADPA
;
A
#
# COMPACT_ATOMS: atom_id res chain seq x y z
N MET A 1 11.71 -4.95 -37.66
CA MET A 1 10.84 -4.68 -38.79
C MET A 1 9.77 -3.65 -38.44
N LEU A 2 8.97 -3.83 -37.42
CA LEU A 2 7.86 -2.92 -37.02
C LEU A 2 8.32 -1.49 -36.74
N ILE A 3 9.48 -1.31 -36.06
CA ILE A 3 10.06 0.01 -35.73
C ILE A 3 10.46 0.79 -37.00
N TYR A 4 11.05 0.13 -38.00
CA TYR A 4 11.41 0.79 -39.25
C TYR A 4 10.18 1.22 -40.06
N ALA A 5 9.12 0.40 -40.06
CA ALA A 5 7.86 0.76 -40.72
C ALA A 5 7.22 1.98 -40.04
N LEU A 6 7.26 2.06 -38.71
CA LEU A 6 6.75 3.18 -37.94
C LEU A 6 7.55 4.47 -38.19
N VAL A 7 8.89 4.39 -38.26
CA VAL A 7 9.76 5.53 -38.57
C VAL A 7 9.47 6.06 -40.00
N VAL A 8 9.32 5.17 -40.98
CA VAL A 8 8.97 5.56 -42.36
C VAL A 8 7.61 6.22 -42.42
N LEU A 9 6.60 5.70 -41.68
CA LEU A 9 5.26 6.27 -41.60
C LEU A 9 5.30 7.68 -41.05
N VAL A 10 6.05 7.91 -39.92
CA VAL A 10 6.21 9.22 -39.28
C VAL A 10 6.90 10.22 -40.21
N LEU A 11 7.94 9.79 -40.95
CA LEU A 11 8.62 10.65 -41.93
C LEU A 11 7.70 11.06 -43.07
N LEU A 12 6.90 10.13 -43.63
CA LEU A 12 5.91 10.43 -44.65
C LEU A 12 4.86 11.44 -44.16
N LEU A 13 4.38 11.27 -42.91
CA LEU A 13 3.41 12.15 -42.31
C LEU A 13 3.99 13.55 -42.06
N LEU A 14 5.26 13.66 -41.64
CA LEU A 14 5.98 14.94 -41.53
C LEU A 14 6.13 15.67 -42.85
N ILE A 15 6.46 14.95 -43.94
CA ILE A 15 6.58 15.53 -45.28
C ILE A 15 5.22 16.04 -45.77
N LEU A 16 4.14 15.31 -45.48
CA LEU A 16 2.78 15.67 -45.87
C LEU A 16 2.29 16.90 -45.08
N LEU A 17 2.56 16.95 -43.78
CA LEU A 17 2.27 18.11 -42.92
C LEU A 17 3.06 19.35 -43.33
N PHE A 18 4.34 19.23 -43.72
CA PHE A 18 5.16 20.33 -44.20
C PHE A 18 4.56 20.98 -45.45
N ARG A 19 3.91 20.20 -46.32
CA ARG A 19 3.30 20.69 -47.56
C ARG A 19 1.98 21.43 -47.34
N TYR A 20 1.22 21.09 -46.27
CA TYR A 20 -0.12 21.63 -46.03
C TYR A 20 -0.19 22.68 -44.94
N LEU A 21 0.78 22.75 -44.00
CA LEU A 21 0.75 23.71 -42.89
C LEU A 21 1.63 24.95 -43.19
N PRO A 22 1.22 26.14 -42.77
CA PRO A 22 2.08 27.32 -42.77
C PRO A 22 3.34 27.08 -41.94
N HIS A 23 4.48 27.51 -42.44
CA HIS A 23 5.82 27.21 -41.90
C HIS A 23 5.97 27.44 -40.38
N ARG A 24 5.32 28.48 -39.89
CA ARG A 24 5.35 28.81 -38.43
C ARG A 24 4.67 27.75 -37.55
N ILE A 25 3.53 27.21 -38.00
CA ILE A 25 2.78 26.19 -37.27
C ILE A 25 3.52 24.84 -37.34
N PHE A 26 4.14 24.54 -38.46
CA PHE A 26 4.94 23.32 -38.63
C PHE A 26 6.14 23.28 -37.67
N ILE A 27 6.87 24.42 -37.51
CA ILE A 27 8.01 24.49 -36.57
C ILE A 27 7.56 24.23 -35.12
N VAL A 28 6.44 24.82 -34.72
CA VAL A 28 5.89 24.59 -33.35
C VAL A 28 5.49 23.14 -33.15
N PHE A 29 4.88 22.51 -34.18
CA PHE A 29 4.48 21.11 -34.09
C PHE A 29 5.70 20.15 -33.99
N VAL A 30 6.75 20.39 -34.80
CA VAL A 30 7.99 19.62 -34.73
C VAL A 30 8.69 19.77 -33.38
N ALA A 31 8.74 20.98 -32.84
CA ALA A 31 9.31 21.23 -31.52
C ALA A 31 8.54 20.50 -30.44
N LEU A 32 7.21 20.52 -30.48
CA LEU A 32 6.35 19.81 -29.52
C LEU A 32 6.54 18.28 -29.62
N ALA A 33 6.60 17.74 -30.86
CA ALA A 33 6.84 16.33 -31.10
C ALA A 33 8.22 15.88 -30.61
N ALA A 34 9.27 16.72 -30.81
CA ALA A 34 10.61 16.45 -30.29
C ALA A 34 10.66 16.41 -28.76
N VAL A 35 9.96 17.33 -28.08
CA VAL A 35 9.85 17.34 -26.60
C VAL A 35 9.11 16.09 -26.12
N LEU A 36 8.01 15.71 -26.74
CA LEU A 36 7.27 14.48 -26.42
C LEU A 36 8.14 13.23 -26.60
N CYS A 37 8.88 13.14 -27.73
CA CYS A 37 9.82 12.03 -27.94
C CYS A 37 10.93 11.99 -26.88
N ALA A 38 11.48 13.15 -26.48
CA ALA A 38 12.49 13.22 -25.44
C ALA A 38 11.94 12.75 -24.07
N ILE A 39 10.70 13.11 -23.71
CA ILE A 39 10.02 12.65 -22.49
C ILE A 39 9.81 11.14 -22.54
N VAL A 40 9.31 10.60 -23.66
CA VAL A 40 9.07 9.15 -23.82
C VAL A 40 10.39 8.37 -23.76
N VAL A 41 11.45 8.85 -24.43
CA VAL A 41 12.78 8.23 -24.35
C VAL A 41 13.32 8.29 -22.93
N HIS A 42 13.13 9.40 -22.23
CA HIS A 42 13.57 9.53 -20.81
C HIS A 42 12.79 8.59 -19.89
N MET A 43 11.48 8.40 -20.12
CA MET A 43 10.66 7.43 -19.37
C MET A 43 10.96 5.96 -19.74
N GLN A 44 11.47 5.70 -20.94
CA GLN A 44 11.82 4.35 -21.40
C GLN A 44 13.30 4.00 -21.23
N LEU A 45 14.15 4.98 -20.81
CA LEU A 45 15.52 4.63 -20.39
C LEU A 45 15.36 3.65 -19.22
N PRO A 46 15.74 2.36 -19.38
CA PRO A 46 15.69 1.43 -18.27
C PRO A 46 16.52 2.04 -17.15
N GLU A 47 15.90 2.19 -15.97
CA GLU A 47 16.69 2.41 -14.76
C GLU A 47 17.88 1.45 -14.84
N ARG A 48 19.10 1.99 -14.75
CA ARG A 48 20.32 1.19 -14.83
C ARG A 48 20.07 -0.06 -14.04
N ALA A 49 20.11 -1.22 -14.71
CA ALA A 49 19.93 -2.50 -14.01
C ALA A 49 20.82 -2.46 -12.77
N PRO A 50 20.25 -2.65 -11.58
CA PRO A 50 21.02 -2.57 -10.35
C PRO A 50 22.25 -3.47 -10.50
N ALA A 51 23.41 -2.97 -10.07
CA ALA A 51 24.68 -3.73 -10.15
C ALA A 51 24.45 -5.12 -9.54
N PRO A 52 24.98 -6.18 -10.12
CA PRO A 52 24.81 -7.52 -9.58
C PRO A 52 25.27 -7.56 -8.13
N LEU A 53 24.40 -8.03 -7.24
CA LEU A 53 24.67 -8.13 -5.80
C LEU A 53 25.97 -8.92 -5.58
N THR A 54 26.84 -8.41 -4.70
CA THR A 54 28.03 -9.13 -4.24
C THR A 54 27.62 -10.39 -3.46
N GLN A 55 28.55 -11.33 -3.28
CA GLN A 55 28.28 -12.54 -2.48
C GLN A 55 27.93 -12.19 -1.03
N GLU A 56 28.59 -11.18 -0.45
CA GLU A 56 28.31 -10.68 0.90
C GLU A 56 26.88 -10.08 1.02
N GLN A 57 26.47 -9.29 0.04
CA GLN A 57 25.12 -8.73 0.00
C GLN A 57 24.05 -9.82 -0.11
N ARG A 58 24.30 -10.86 -0.92
CA ARG A 58 23.38 -12.01 -1.03
C ARG A 58 23.27 -12.78 0.28
N ALA A 59 24.40 -13.00 0.96
CA ALA A 59 24.43 -13.68 2.25
C ALA A 59 23.74 -12.86 3.35
N ALA A 60 23.89 -11.54 3.34
CA ALA A 60 23.19 -10.64 4.26
C ALA A 60 21.66 -10.68 4.03
N ILE A 61 21.22 -10.57 2.77
CA ILE A 61 19.80 -10.66 2.41
C ILE A 61 19.21 -12.03 2.81
N ALA A 62 19.92 -13.14 2.56
CA ALA A 62 19.46 -14.46 2.93
C ALA A 62 19.28 -14.60 4.45
N ARG A 63 20.22 -14.08 5.22
CA ARG A 63 20.13 -14.07 6.69
C ARG A 63 18.97 -13.23 7.17
N ASP A 64 18.80 -12.01 6.66
CA ASP A 64 17.65 -11.14 7.01
C ASP A 64 16.33 -11.84 6.67
N GLN A 65 16.26 -12.56 5.56
CA GLN A 65 15.08 -13.30 5.14
C GLN A 65 14.70 -14.42 6.12
N ASP A 66 15.69 -15.15 6.67
CA ASP A 66 15.47 -16.23 7.62
C ASP A 66 14.80 -15.72 8.92
N TYR A 67 15.17 -14.54 9.40
CA TYR A 67 14.57 -13.90 10.56
C TYR A 67 13.25 -13.18 10.24
N PHE A 68 13.17 -12.55 9.08
CA PHE A 68 12.00 -11.83 8.64
C PHE A 68 10.77 -12.72 8.43
N MET A 69 10.92 -13.88 7.78
CA MET A 69 9.79 -14.70 7.35
C MET A 69 8.92 -15.22 8.51
N PRO A 70 9.46 -15.74 9.63
CA PRO A 70 8.65 -16.13 10.78
C PRO A 70 7.92 -14.97 11.42
N TRP A 71 8.58 -13.84 11.58
CA TRP A 71 7.99 -12.61 12.11
C TRP A 71 6.86 -12.10 11.22
N TRP A 72 7.09 -12.05 9.92
CA TRP A 72 6.10 -11.65 8.92
C TRP A 72 4.85 -12.52 8.95
N ALA A 73 5.00 -13.83 9.06
CA ALA A 73 3.88 -14.77 9.16
C ALA A 73 3.01 -14.52 10.41
N ALA A 74 3.62 -14.15 11.54
CA ALA A 74 2.91 -13.76 12.75
C ALA A 74 2.20 -12.41 12.57
N TYR A 75 2.88 -11.42 11.99
CA TYR A 75 2.35 -10.10 11.70
C TYR A 75 1.12 -10.16 10.76
N GLN A 76 1.20 -10.92 9.67
CA GLN A 76 0.07 -11.11 8.75
C GLN A 76 -1.19 -11.65 9.44
N LYS A 77 -1.03 -12.57 10.40
CA LYS A 77 -2.17 -13.09 11.19
C LYS A 77 -2.81 -12.00 12.04
N GLN A 78 -2.01 -11.12 12.63
CA GLN A 78 -2.49 -9.99 13.43
C GLN A 78 -3.25 -8.98 12.56
N ILE A 79 -2.72 -8.63 11.38
CA ILE A 79 -3.42 -7.75 10.43
C ILE A 79 -4.74 -8.36 9.96
N ALA A 80 -4.74 -9.65 9.61
CA ALA A 80 -5.99 -10.31 9.21
C ALA A 80 -7.02 -10.37 10.34
N GLU A 81 -6.60 -10.43 11.60
CA GLU A 81 -7.51 -10.35 12.75
C GLU A 81 -8.02 -8.93 12.98
N LEU A 82 -7.18 -7.90 12.77
CA LEU A 82 -7.54 -6.50 12.82
C LEU A 82 -8.65 -6.18 11.81
N ASP A 83 -8.49 -6.63 10.57
CA ASP A 83 -9.48 -6.48 9.50
C ASP A 83 -10.79 -7.20 9.82
N ARG A 84 -10.73 -8.42 10.38
CA ARG A 84 -11.91 -9.16 10.80
C ARG A 84 -12.67 -8.44 11.92
N ASN A 85 -11.95 -7.89 12.91
CA ASN A 85 -12.57 -7.13 13.99
C ASN A 85 -13.24 -5.86 13.47
N TRP A 86 -12.60 -5.18 12.50
CA TRP A 86 -13.19 -4.01 11.84
C TRP A 86 -14.45 -4.36 11.03
N THR A 87 -14.43 -5.46 10.31
CA THR A 87 -15.60 -5.99 9.60
C THR A 87 -16.74 -6.31 10.55
N ARG A 88 -16.45 -6.97 11.70
CA ARG A 88 -17.45 -7.25 12.75
C ARG A 88 -18.05 -5.98 13.33
N TYR A 89 -17.23 -4.96 13.56
CA TYR A 89 -17.71 -3.66 14.01
C TYR A 89 -18.76 -3.08 13.06
N HIS A 90 -18.48 -3.06 11.77
CA HIS A 90 -19.43 -2.57 10.76
C HIS A 90 -20.70 -3.42 10.69
N GLN A 91 -20.59 -4.74 10.82
CA GLN A 91 -21.76 -5.63 10.88
C GLN A 91 -22.66 -5.33 12.09
N ILE A 92 -22.06 -5.13 13.28
CA ILE A 92 -22.82 -4.76 14.48
C ILE A 92 -23.56 -3.44 14.28
N LEU A 93 -22.93 -2.44 13.68
CA LEU A 93 -23.57 -1.15 13.38
C LEU A 93 -24.69 -1.27 12.35
N THR A 94 -24.51 -2.07 11.30
CA THR A 94 -25.52 -2.32 10.28
C THR A 94 -26.73 -3.02 10.89
N ASP A 95 -26.53 -4.10 11.67
CA ASP A 95 -27.59 -4.83 12.35
C ASP A 95 -28.40 -3.92 13.28
N ALA A 96 -27.72 -3.04 14.02
CA ALA A 96 -28.37 -2.08 14.92
C ALA A 96 -29.17 -1.03 14.15
N LYS A 97 -28.62 -0.48 13.06
CA LYS A 97 -29.26 0.52 12.21
C LYS A 97 -30.52 -0.01 11.51
N GLU A 98 -30.49 -1.26 11.09
CA GLU A 98 -31.62 -1.93 10.43
C GLU A 98 -32.69 -2.45 11.41
N GLY A 99 -32.43 -2.32 12.72
CA GLY A 99 -33.35 -2.81 13.76
C GLY A 99 -33.34 -4.34 13.92
N ASN A 100 -32.33 -5.03 13.32
CA ASN A 100 -32.21 -6.48 13.39
C ASN A 100 -31.76 -6.98 14.77
N THR A 101 -31.24 -6.08 15.63
CA THR A 101 -30.79 -6.40 16.99
C THR A 101 -31.32 -5.41 18.02
N ARG A 102 -31.57 -5.91 19.25
CA ARG A 102 -31.89 -5.06 20.40
C ARG A 102 -30.65 -4.30 20.87
N LEU A 103 -30.85 -3.13 21.45
CA LEU A 103 -29.77 -2.28 21.95
C LEU A 103 -28.84 -3.03 22.96
N SER A 104 -29.43 -3.83 23.87
CA SER A 104 -28.66 -4.64 24.82
C SER A 104 -27.75 -5.66 24.12
N VAL A 105 -28.23 -6.32 23.07
CA VAL A 105 -27.42 -7.29 22.30
C VAL A 105 -26.31 -6.55 21.52
N THR A 106 -26.60 -5.38 20.97
CA THR A 106 -25.60 -4.54 20.31
C THR A 106 -24.50 -4.14 21.29
N TYR A 107 -24.86 -3.71 22.49
CA TYR A 107 -23.93 -3.37 23.57
C TYR A 107 -23.03 -4.55 23.96
N GLU A 108 -23.60 -5.73 24.22
CA GLU A 108 -22.84 -6.94 24.57
C GLU A 108 -21.85 -7.34 23.45
N ARG A 109 -22.27 -7.25 22.18
CA ARG A 109 -21.38 -7.53 21.03
C ARG A 109 -20.22 -6.53 20.94
N LEU A 110 -20.48 -5.24 21.23
CA LEU A 110 -19.43 -4.21 21.26
C LEU A 110 -18.47 -4.42 22.43
N VAL A 111 -18.94 -4.83 23.61
CA VAL A 111 -18.08 -5.19 24.77
C VAL A 111 -17.15 -6.34 24.41
N ALA A 112 -17.68 -7.41 23.80
CA ALA A 112 -16.88 -8.55 23.38
C ALA A 112 -15.84 -8.17 22.30
N LEU A 113 -16.22 -7.31 21.36
CA LEU A 113 -15.34 -6.82 20.31
C LEU A 113 -14.24 -5.92 20.87
N GLU A 114 -14.56 -5.03 21.82
CA GLU A 114 -13.58 -4.17 22.48
C GLU A 114 -12.51 -4.98 23.20
N LYS A 115 -12.92 -6.04 23.93
CA LYS A 115 -11.98 -6.97 24.56
C LYS A 115 -11.08 -7.66 23.53
N SER A 116 -11.66 -8.15 22.43
CA SER A 116 -10.88 -8.75 21.33
C SER A 116 -9.86 -7.78 20.75
N MET A 117 -10.20 -6.51 20.61
CA MET A 117 -9.29 -5.46 20.14
C MET A 117 -8.16 -5.17 21.11
N GLN A 118 -8.45 -5.12 22.41
CA GLN A 118 -7.43 -4.94 23.46
C GLN A 118 -6.42 -6.08 23.47
N ASP A 119 -6.90 -7.33 23.39
CA ASP A 119 -6.05 -8.52 23.35
C ASP A 119 -5.18 -8.54 22.08
N LEU A 120 -5.76 -8.17 20.93
CA LEU A 120 -5.03 -8.08 19.66
C LEU A 120 -3.96 -6.99 19.72
N ARG A 121 -4.30 -5.81 20.21
CA ARG A 121 -3.38 -4.69 20.33
C ARG A 121 -2.19 -5.02 21.21
N SER A 122 -2.42 -5.67 22.37
CA SER A 122 -1.34 -6.16 23.23
C SER A 122 -0.42 -7.18 22.53
N ARG A 123 -0.94 -7.97 21.58
CA ARG A 123 -0.11 -8.88 20.77
C ARG A 123 0.67 -8.15 19.67
N ILE A 124 0.12 -7.10 19.09
CA ILE A 124 0.82 -6.25 18.13
C ILE A 124 2.01 -5.55 18.80
N GLU A 125 1.78 -4.94 19.97
CA GLU A 125 2.83 -4.27 20.77
C GLU A 125 3.99 -5.22 21.12
N LYS A 126 3.70 -6.50 21.36
CA LYS A 126 4.71 -7.53 21.69
C LYS A 126 5.42 -8.12 20.48
N ASN A 127 4.91 -7.89 19.28
CA ASN A 127 5.48 -8.45 18.04
C ASN A 127 6.63 -7.60 17.50
N VAL A 128 7.64 -7.36 18.33
CA VAL A 128 8.82 -6.57 17.96
C VAL A 128 9.61 -7.26 16.84
N PRO A 129 10.15 -6.51 15.85
CA PRO A 129 11.01 -7.09 14.82
C PRO A 129 12.24 -7.77 15.44
N PRO A 130 12.73 -8.86 14.81
CA PRO A 130 13.97 -9.52 15.26
C PRO A 130 15.17 -8.56 15.23
N ILE A 131 15.93 -8.54 16.32
CA ILE A 131 17.11 -7.67 16.46
C ILE A 131 18.30 -8.12 15.56
N GLU A 132 18.22 -9.33 15.02
CA GLU A 132 19.22 -9.90 14.09
C GLU A 132 19.10 -9.35 12.67
N LEU A 133 18.02 -8.64 12.36
CA LEU A 133 17.85 -7.96 11.08
C LEU A 133 18.84 -6.81 10.93
N SER A 134 19.19 -6.48 9.69
CA SER A 134 19.98 -5.27 9.41
C SER A 134 19.23 -4.02 9.87
N ASP A 135 19.97 -3.00 10.34
CA ASP A 135 19.40 -1.76 10.91
C ASP A 135 18.35 -1.12 10.00
N ALA A 136 18.64 -1.06 8.69
CA ALA A 136 17.71 -0.47 7.72
C ALA A 136 16.38 -1.26 7.62
N VAL A 137 16.42 -2.59 7.66
CA VAL A 137 15.22 -3.43 7.65
C VAL A 137 14.48 -3.30 8.96
N TYR A 138 15.20 -3.35 10.09
CA TYR A 138 14.63 -3.19 11.41
C TYR A 138 13.86 -1.87 11.55
N ASP A 139 14.46 -0.74 11.14
CA ASP A 139 13.84 0.59 11.21
C ASP A 139 12.56 0.67 10.38
N HIS A 140 12.57 0.09 9.18
CA HIS A 140 11.36 0.04 8.34
C HIS A 140 10.24 -0.78 8.99
N LEU A 141 10.56 -1.93 9.59
CA LEU A 141 9.57 -2.76 10.25
C LEU A 141 9.04 -2.11 11.54
N ALA A 142 9.89 -1.45 12.31
CA ALA A 142 9.51 -0.69 13.49
C ALA A 142 8.53 0.45 13.12
N ALA A 143 8.79 1.16 12.02
CA ALA A 143 7.88 2.19 11.50
C ALA A 143 6.52 1.61 11.07
N ILE A 144 6.51 0.45 10.40
CA ILE A 144 5.28 -0.27 10.01
C ILE A 144 4.48 -0.67 11.26
N LEU A 145 5.15 -1.22 12.28
CA LEU A 145 4.49 -1.60 13.53
C LEU A 145 3.89 -0.39 14.26
N SER A 146 4.61 0.72 14.33
CA SER A 146 4.11 1.96 14.92
C SER A 146 2.84 2.44 14.23
N ALA A 147 2.85 2.50 12.88
CA ALA A 147 1.68 2.88 12.11
C ALA A 147 0.51 1.89 12.29
N THR A 148 0.80 0.60 12.46
CA THR A 148 -0.21 -0.43 12.72
C THR A 148 -0.83 -0.28 14.10
N ASP A 149 -0.03 0.03 15.14
CA ASP A 149 -0.55 0.29 16.49
C ASP A 149 -1.42 1.55 16.51
N ASP A 150 -1.01 2.63 15.85
CA ASP A 150 -1.81 3.85 15.70
C ASP A 150 -3.17 3.56 15.04
N TYR A 151 -3.17 2.73 13.99
CA TYR A 151 -4.39 2.31 13.30
C TYR A 151 -5.28 1.45 14.22
N ALA A 152 -4.72 0.48 14.93
CA ALA A 152 -5.43 -0.36 15.89
C ALA A 152 -6.01 0.47 17.05
N ALA A 153 -5.26 1.45 17.56
CA ALA A 153 -5.71 2.40 18.56
C ALA A 153 -6.91 3.22 18.09
N ALA A 154 -6.89 3.70 16.84
CA ALA A 154 -8.00 4.44 16.26
C ALA A 154 -9.27 3.57 16.13
N GLN A 155 -9.14 2.33 15.68
CA GLN A 155 -10.25 1.37 15.64
C GLN A 155 -10.81 1.08 17.03
N GLN A 156 -9.94 0.80 18.01
CA GLN A 156 -10.34 0.57 19.40
C GLN A 156 -11.11 1.76 19.96
N LYS A 157 -10.61 2.98 19.73
CA LYS A 157 -11.29 4.21 20.16
C LYS A 157 -12.70 4.33 19.56
N ALA A 158 -12.86 4.02 18.27
CA ALA A 158 -14.16 4.04 17.60
C ALA A 158 -15.14 3.04 18.26
N ILE A 159 -14.68 1.81 18.52
CA ILE A 159 -15.46 0.77 19.19
C ILE A 159 -15.87 1.20 20.61
N THR A 160 -14.92 1.73 21.40
CA THR A 160 -15.17 2.21 22.77
C THR A 160 -16.22 3.33 22.80
N LEU A 161 -16.09 4.32 21.92
CA LEU A 161 -17.05 5.43 21.84
C LEU A 161 -18.44 4.95 21.43
N THR A 162 -18.52 4.03 20.47
CA THR A 162 -19.79 3.45 20.02
C THR A 162 -20.44 2.60 21.12
N ARG A 163 -19.64 1.81 21.84
CA ARG A 163 -20.12 1.05 23.00
C ARG A 163 -20.69 1.97 24.07
N ALA A 164 -19.99 3.06 24.40
CA ALA A 164 -20.47 4.03 25.38
C ALA A 164 -21.79 4.70 24.94
N ALA A 165 -21.97 4.95 23.65
CA ALA A 165 -23.20 5.50 23.11
C ALA A 165 -24.37 4.47 23.06
N ALA A 166 -24.05 3.17 23.04
CA ALA A 166 -25.02 2.08 23.03
C ALA A 166 -25.34 1.54 24.45
N ASP A 167 -24.79 2.16 25.49
CA ASP A 167 -25.04 1.74 26.87
C ASP A 167 -26.52 1.91 27.23
N PRO A 168 -27.22 0.85 27.63
CA PRO A 168 -28.64 0.91 27.93
C PRO A 168 -28.96 1.47 29.34
N ALA A 169 -27.95 1.93 30.12
CA ALA A 169 -28.13 2.45 31.51
C ALA A 169 -28.90 3.75 31.58
#